data_8d6e8e703d3963ae8f11b53e94651c8a
#
_entry.id   8d6e8e703d3963ae8f11b53e94651c8a
#
_cell.length_a   1.000
_cell.length_b   1.000
_cell.length_c   1.000
_cell.angle_alpha   90.00
_cell.angle_beta   90.00
_cell.angle_gamma   90.00
#
_symmetry.space_group_name_H-M   'P 1'
#
loop_
_entity.id
_entity.type
_entity.pdbx_description
1 polymer ?
#
loop_
_entity_poly.entity_id
_entity_poly.type
_entity_poly.pdbx_seq_one_letter_code
_entity_poly.pdbx_strand_id
1 'polypeptide(L)'
;NFYLHVLTTKDNVGNSSSRTYVLKIDKTPPSVSFETNGCTSIALGQDVKTLIHINDELSGNNIQYGRWMQSLEKDTFPVLTQLSDFTGAGGWKFINNSYSESVSADFLGYWKLWIYVEDTAGNYSIIHSNDFQTEKNNLDWWSFKNPNTFNRSYNPSDGMNTISFCGINGYEIIYIPLKTIPGQRYYFRCAYQNLSTYTTGLYSGIMMQILKNVSDGFNDENKIVENSYFAKTAGSEQYNGVEFTATQSVTYIAFNFSTVDDWQNISLKLGKFILTTR
;
A
#
# COMPACT_ATOMS: atom_id res chain seq x y z
N ASN A 1 26.12 -12.67 -28.30
CA ASN A 1 26.92 -12.74 -29.51
C ASN A 1 27.98 -13.85 -29.41
N PHE A 2 28.18 -14.61 -30.46
CA PHE A 2 29.23 -15.62 -30.53
C PHE A 2 30.38 -15.08 -31.36
N TYR A 3 31.59 -15.21 -30.84
CA TYR A 3 32.82 -14.85 -31.54
C TYR A 3 33.65 -16.12 -31.73
N LEU A 4 34.12 -16.35 -32.94
CA LEU A 4 35.02 -17.42 -33.28
C LEU A 4 36.44 -16.88 -33.28
N HIS A 5 37.28 -17.33 -32.36
CA HIS A 5 38.69 -17.04 -32.33
C HIS A 5 39.50 -18.26 -32.83
N VAL A 6 40.29 -18.08 -33.88
CA VAL A 6 41.20 -19.11 -34.37
C VAL A 6 42.61 -18.68 -33.95
N LEU A 7 43.23 -19.41 -33.03
CA LEU A 7 44.62 -19.26 -32.67
C LEU A 7 45.44 -20.19 -33.53
N THR A 8 46.29 -19.65 -34.39
CA THR A 8 47.22 -20.41 -35.22
C THR A 8 48.65 -20.17 -34.72
N THR A 9 49.33 -21.23 -34.39
CA THR A 9 50.78 -21.23 -34.09
C THR A 9 51.56 -21.85 -35.21
N LYS A 10 52.72 -21.26 -35.52
CA LYS A 10 53.59 -21.74 -36.58
C LYS A 10 55.02 -21.91 -36.02
N ASP A 11 55.68 -23.03 -36.31
CA ASP A 11 57.08 -23.24 -35.93
C ASP A 11 58.04 -22.64 -36.99
N ASN A 12 59.31 -22.65 -36.67
CA ASN A 12 60.35 -22.06 -37.51
C ASN A 12 60.61 -22.84 -38.81
N VAL A 13 60.04 -24.04 -38.95
CA VAL A 13 60.15 -24.91 -40.17
C VAL A 13 58.86 -24.94 -40.97
N GLY A 14 57.86 -24.16 -40.58
CA GLY A 14 56.62 -23.94 -41.35
C GLY A 14 55.44 -24.83 -40.97
N ASN A 15 55.54 -25.70 -39.97
CA ASN A 15 54.41 -26.46 -39.47
C ASN A 15 53.44 -25.53 -38.74
N SER A 16 52.14 -25.71 -38.95
CA SER A 16 51.15 -24.90 -38.27
C SER A 16 50.13 -25.77 -37.53
N SER A 17 49.71 -25.28 -36.35
CA SER A 17 48.60 -25.87 -35.60
C SER A 17 47.60 -24.78 -35.32
N SER A 18 46.32 -25.05 -35.52
CA SER A 18 45.23 -24.13 -35.28
C SER A 18 44.27 -24.69 -34.25
N ARG A 19 43.87 -23.85 -33.32
CA ARG A 19 42.84 -24.17 -32.35
C ARG A 19 41.72 -23.12 -32.40
N THR A 20 40.50 -23.57 -32.52
CA THR A 20 39.32 -22.71 -32.54
C THR A 20 38.73 -22.61 -31.13
N TYR A 21 38.49 -21.39 -30.69
CA TYR A 21 37.79 -21.07 -29.44
C TYR A 21 36.51 -20.34 -29.79
N VAL A 22 35.41 -20.78 -29.20
CA VAL A 22 34.14 -20.04 -29.25
C VAL A 22 34.01 -19.22 -27.98
N LEU A 23 34.01 -17.91 -28.14
CA LEU A 23 33.74 -16.97 -27.07
C LEU A 23 32.26 -16.59 -27.15
N LYS A 24 31.50 -16.89 -26.10
CA LYS A 24 30.13 -16.44 -25.93
C LYS A 24 30.17 -15.18 -25.10
N ILE A 25 29.84 -14.02 -25.68
CA ILE A 25 29.77 -12.76 -24.99
C ILE A 25 28.29 -12.41 -24.84
N ASP A 26 27.86 -12.36 -23.62
CA ASP A 26 26.54 -11.89 -23.26
C ASP A 26 26.59 -10.40 -22.89
N LYS A 27 25.72 -9.61 -23.51
CA LYS A 27 25.51 -8.18 -23.24
C LYS A 27 24.04 -7.86 -22.99
N THR A 28 23.22 -8.89 -22.84
CA THR A 28 21.77 -8.74 -22.71
C THR A 28 21.40 -8.93 -21.26
N PRO A 29 20.88 -7.90 -20.59
CA PRO A 29 20.39 -8.04 -19.22
C PRO A 29 19.21 -9.03 -19.14
N PRO A 30 19.02 -9.71 -18.02
CA PRO A 30 17.84 -10.53 -17.77
C PRO A 30 16.54 -9.74 -17.91
N SER A 31 15.50 -10.38 -18.43
CA SER A 31 14.14 -9.82 -18.50
C SER A 31 13.31 -10.28 -17.31
N VAL A 32 12.42 -9.40 -16.82
CA VAL A 32 11.53 -9.66 -15.69
C VAL A 32 10.10 -9.34 -16.10
N SER A 33 9.17 -10.21 -15.74
CA SER A 33 7.74 -9.97 -15.86
C SER A 33 6.99 -10.33 -14.58
N PHE A 34 5.83 -9.72 -14.40
CA PHE A 34 4.95 -9.95 -13.26
C PHE A 34 3.64 -10.56 -13.76
N GLU A 35 3.18 -11.66 -13.13
CA GLU A 35 1.90 -12.27 -13.48
C GLU A 35 0.74 -11.34 -13.12
N THR A 36 0.76 -10.79 -11.91
CA THR A 36 -0.14 -9.69 -11.50
C THR A 36 0.68 -8.42 -11.43
N ASN A 37 0.49 -7.52 -12.39
CA ASN A 37 1.27 -6.29 -12.48
C ASN A 37 0.47 -5.08 -11.99
N GLY A 38 0.32 -4.99 -10.68
CA GLY A 38 -0.52 -4.00 -10.03
C GLY A 38 -1.99 -4.41 -9.98
N CYS A 39 -2.76 -3.74 -9.16
CA CYS A 39 -4.22 -3.91 -9.09
C CYS A 39 -4.91 -2.64 -8.58
N THR A 40 -6.21 -2.55 -8.85
CA THR A 40 -7.01 -1.38 -8.47
C THR A 40 -7.29 -1.32 -6.98
N SER A 41 -7.37 -2.47 -6.29
CA SER A 41 -7.61 -2.52 -4.85
C SER A 41 -7.18 -3.85 -4.23
N ILE A 42 -6.68 -3.76 -3.00
CA ILE A 42 -6.40 -4.88 -2.10
C ILE A 42 -7.01 -4.52 -0.75
N ALA A 43 -7.75 -5.43 -0.14
CA ALA A 43 -8.31 -5.20 1.19
C ALA A 43 -7.20 -5.04 2.24
N LEU A 44 -7.39 -4.14 3.18
CA LEU A 44 -6.48 -3.98 4.30
C LEU A 44 -6.36 -5.30 5.07
N GLY A 45 -5.14 -5.71 5.37
CA GLY A 45 -4.83 -6.98 6.04
C GLY A 45 -4.77 -8.20 5.11
N GLN A 46 -5.09 -8.08 3.83
CA GLN A 46 -4.82 -9.11 2.84
C GLN A 46 -3.37 -9.07 2.34
N ASP A 47 -2.92 -10.16 1.76
CA ASP A 47 -1.59 -10.21 1.17
C ASP A 47 -1.55 -9.54 -0.20
N VAL A 48 -0.61 -8.62 -0.37
CA VAL A 48 -0.17 -8.13 -1.68
C VAL A 48 0.84 -9.11 -2.22
N LYS A 49 0.56 -9.72 -3.36
CA LYS A 49 1.44 -10.72 -3.96
C LYS A 49 1.42 -10.68 -5.47
N THR A 50 2.52 -11.09 -6.07
CA THR A 50 2.62 -11.36 -7.51
C THR A 50 3.64 -12.44 -7.75
N LEU A 51 3.45 -13.23 -8.80
CA LEU A 51 4.46 -14.17 -9.28
C LEU A 51 5.39 -13.42 -10.24
N ILE A 52 6.70 -13.59 -10.04
CA ILE A 52 7.75 -12.96 -10.82
C ILE A 52 8.33 -14.04 -11.74
N HIS A 53 8.48 -13.73 -13.02
CA HIS A 53 9.16 -14.57 -13.99
C HIS A 53 10.40 -13.85 -14.48
N ILE A 54 11.55 -14.52 -14.42
CA ILE A 54 12.84 -14.02 -14.87
C ILE A 54 13.36 -14.93 -15.97
N ASN A 55 13.75 -14.34 -17.08
CA ASN A 55 14.32 -15.06 -18.21
C ASN A 55 15.64 -14.43 -18.67
N ASP A 56 16.66 -15.27 -18.80
CA ASP A 56 17.91 -15.00 -19.47
C ASP A 56 18.31 -16.22 -20.30
N GLU A 57 18.40 -16.04 -21.60
CA GLU A 57 18.66 -17.14 -22.55
C GLU A 57 20.14 -17.45 -22.74
N LEU A 58 21.05 -16.56 -22.31
CA LEU A 58 22.46 -16.65 -22.68
C LEU A 58 23.35 -17.05 -21.51
N SER A 59 23.41 -16.29 -20.45
CA SER A 59 24.33 -16.52 -19.34
C SER A 59 23.66 -17.06 -18.08
N GLY A 60 22.34 -16.93 -18.01
CA GLY A 60 21.54 -17.35 -16.85
C GLY A 60 21.65 -16.37 -15.67
N ASN A 61 20.69 -16.44 -14.77
CA ASN A 61 20.60 -15.53 -13.62
C ASN A 61 21.56 -15.94 -12.50
N ASN A 62 22.24 -14.98 -11.91
CA ASN A 62 23.22 -15.16 -10.83
C ASN A 62 22.72 -14.55 -9.51
N ILE A 63 22.31 -13.27 -9.54
CA ILE A 63 21.88 -12.51 -8.37
C ILE A 63 20.46 -12.02 -8.58
N GLN A 64 19.60 -12.30 -7.60
CA GLN A 64 18.19 -11.93 -7.66
C GLN A 64 17.76 -11.40 -6.29
N TYR A 65 17.24 -10.17 -6.28
CA TYR A 65 16.68 -9.53 -5.09
C TYR A 65 15.34 -8.89 -5.39
N GLY A 66 14.44 -8.95 -4.41
CA GLY A 66 13.17 -8.25 -4.41
C GLY A 66 13.07 -7.29 -3.24
N ARG A 67 12.26 -6.24 -3.41
CA ARG A 67 11.91 -5.30 -2.35
C ARG A 67 10.53 -4.70 -2.58
N TRP A 68 9.64 -4.86 -1.59
CA TRP A 68 8.39 -4.14 -1.54
C TRP A 68 8.62 -2.72 -1.00
N MET A 69 8.07 -1.74 -1.70
CA MET A 69 8.08 -0.34 -1.31
C MET A 69 6.66 0.13 -1.04
N GLN A 70 6.51 1.06 -0.12
CA GLN A 70 5.25 1.66 0.28
C GLN A 70 5.27 3.15 0.00
N SER A 71 4.11 3.73 -0.39
CA SER A 71 3.91 5.17 -0.50
C SER A 71 2.48 5.55 -0.13
N LEU A 72 2.29 6.71 0.48
CA LEU A 72 0.97 7.28 0.72
C LEU A 72 0.31 7.81 -0.55
N GLU A 73 1.12 8.21 -1.51
CA GLU A 73 0.68 8.81 -2.76
C GLU A 73 1.07 7.92 -3.94
N LYS A 74 0.21 7.90 -4.95
CA LYS A 74 0.45 7.17 -6.18
C LYS A 74 1.71 7.71 -6.88
N ASP A 75 2.49 6.80 -7.46
CA ASP A 75 3.71 7.09 -8.24
C ASP A 75 4.82 7.87 -7.49
N THR A 76 4.76 7.98 -6.15
CA THR A 76 5.74 8.70 -5.33
C THR A 76 6.69 7.76 -4.56
N PHE A 77 7.15 6.72 -5.23
CA PHE A 77 8.08 5.76 -4.62
C PHE A 77 9.54 6.22 -4.78
N PRO A 78 10.40 5.94 -3.78
CA PRO A 78 11.84 6.08 -3.98
C PRO A 78 12.29 5.23 -5.18
N VAL A 79 13.15 5.80 -6.02
CA VAL A 79 13.71 5.08 -7.16
C VAL A 79 14.92 4.27 -6.68
N LEU A 80 14.89 2.96 -6.91
CA LEU A 80 16.01 2.05 -6.61
C LEU A 80 16.89 1.93 -7.86
N THR A 81 18.18 2.14 -7.73
CA THR A 81 19.10 2.27 -8.87
C THR A 81 20.30 1.33 -8.83
N GLN A 82 20.55 0.66 -7.72
CA GLN A 82 21.73 -0.17 -7.53
C GLN A 82 21.46 -1.34 -6.56
N LEU A 83 22.31 -2.35 -6.59
CA LEU A 83 22.18 -3.55 -5.76
C LEU A 83 22.08 -3.24 -4.25
N SER A 84 22.85 -2.26 -3.77
CA SER A 84 22.80 -1.88 -2.34
C SER A 84 21.44 -1.41 -1.86
N ASP A 85 20.59 -0.90 -2.74
CA ASP A 85 19.21 -0.50 -2.42
C ASP A 85 18.33 -1.71 -2.08
N PHE A 86 18.71 -2.91 -2.50
CA PHE A 86 17.99 -4.16 -2.31
C PHE A 86 18.55 -5.04 -1.18
N THR A 87 19.82 -4.84 -0.80
CA THR A 87 20.49 -5.66 0.23
C THR A 87 20.23 -5.16 1.66
N GLY A 88 19.56 -4.02 1.82
CA GLY A 88 19.19 -3.42 3.10
C GLY A 88 17.93 -4.01 3.72
N ALA A 89 17.46 -3.40 4.80
CA ALA A 89 16.24 -3.80 5.49
C ALA A 89 15.02 -3.80 4.54
N GLY A 90 14.26 -4.89 4.52
CA GLY A 90 13.08 -5.08 3.68
C GLY A 90 13.37 -5.61 2.27
N GLY A 91 14.63 -5.84 1.92
CA GLY A 91 15.00 -6.59 0.72
C GLY A 91 15.21 -8.07 1.04
N TRP A 92 14.93 -8.93 0.08
CA TRP A 92 15.15 -10.38 0.19
C TRP A 92 15.85 -10.93 -1.05
N LYS A 93 16.67 -11.95 -0.84
CA LYS A 93 17.34 -12.67 -1.93
C LYS A 93 16.52 -13.91 -2.31
N PHE A 94 16.41 -14.18 -3.60
CA PHE A 94 15.83 -15.42 -4.11
C PHE A 94 16.72 -16.02 -5.22
N ILE A 95 16.51 -17.28 -5.57
CA ILE A 95 17.36 -18.04 -6.49
C ILE A 95 16.59 -18.71 -7.60
N ASN A 96 15.27 -18.65 -7.58
CA ASN A 96 14.41 -19.29 -8.57
C ASN A 96 13.99 -18.30 -9.66
N ASN A 97 13.97 -18.72 -10.91
CA ASN A 97 13.51 -17.89 -12.02
C ASN A 97 11.99 -17.65 -12.03
N SER A 98 11.28 -18.29 -11.12
CA SER A 98 9.86 -18.05 -10.86
C SER A 98 9.67 -18.01 -9.35
N TYR A 99 9.21 -16.90 -8.82
CA TYR A 99 9.11 -16.65 -7.39
C TYR A 99 7.84 -15.87 -7.04
N SER A 100 7.23 -16.22 -5.92
CA SER A 100 6.09 -15.50 -5.38
C SER A 100 6.44 -14.99 -3.98
N GLU A 101 6.39 -13.69 -3.81
CA GLU A 101 6.55 -13.02 -2.53
C GLU A 101 5.30 -12.25 -2.20
N SER A 102 4.94 -12.25 -0.93
CA SER A 102 3.81 -11.49 -0.44
C SER A 102 4.21 -10.58 0.70
N VAL A 103 3.49 -9.49 0.85
CA VAL A 103 3.57 -8.59 1.99
C VAL A 103 2.16 -8.30 2.48
N SER A 104 1.97 -8.22 3.79
CA SER A 104 0.66 -7.86 4.33
C SER A 104 0.32 -6.40 3.99
N ALA A 105 -0.87 -6.17 3.46
CA ALA A 105 -1.40 -4.83 3.20
C ALA A 105 -1.85 -4.16 4.52
N ASP A 106 -0.92 -3.98 5.45
CA ASP A 106 -1.13 -3.35 6.76
C ASP A 106 -1.04 -1.81 6.72
N PHE A 107 -0.98 -1.25 5.53
CA PHE A 107 -0.73 0.16 5.27
C PHE A 107 -1.73 0.71 4.25
N LEU A 108 -2.34 1.85 4.56
CA LEU A 108 -3.23 2.55 3.63
C LEU A 108 -2.44 3.39 2.64
N GLY A 109 -2.35 2.93 1.41
CA GLY A 109 -1.60 3.61 0.37
C GLY A 109 -1.35 2.70 -0.82
N TYR A 110 -0.16 2.83 -1.34
CA TYR A 110 0.27 2.13 -2.55
C TYR A 110 1.47 1.26 -2.24
N TRP A 111 1.57 0.14 -2.95
CA TRP A 111 2.66 -0.80 -2.87
C TRP A 111 3.25 -1.00 -4.26
N LYS A 112 4.56 -1.15 -4.35
CA LYS A 112 5.28 -1.42 -5.58
C LYS A 112 6.38 -2.43 -5.30
N LEU A 113 6.45 -3.48 -6.11
CA LEU A 113 7.52 -4.47 -6.04
C LEU A 113 8.64 -4.07 -6.99
N TRP A 114 9.83 -3.92 -6.44
CA TRP A 114 11.06 -3.71 -7.19
C TRP A 114 11.87 -5.00 -7.24
N ILE A 115 12.46 -5.30 -8.40
CA ILE A 115 13.31 -6.46 -8.65
C ILE A 115 14.65 -6.00 -9.20
N TYR A 116 15.72 -6.48 -8.60
CA TYR A 116 17.07 -6.45 -9.14
C TYR A 116 17.44 -7.86 -9.59
N VAL A 117 17.89 -8.01 -10.81
CA VAL A 117 18.42 -9.27 -11.33
C VAL A 117 19.69 -9.02 -12.12
N GLU A 118 20.70 -9.86 -11.88
CA GLU A 118 22.00 -9.83 -12.57
C GLU A 118 22.32 -11.24 -13.08
N ASP A 119 22.81 -11.31 -14.31
CA ASP A 119 23.26 -12.54 -14.93
C ASP A 119 24.70 -12.90 -14.53
N THR A 120 25.19 -14.07 -15.00
CA THR A 120 26.58 -14.49 -14.73
C THR A 120 27.61 -13.72 -15.53
N ALA A 121 27.21 -12.92 -16.53
CA ALA A 121 28.08 -12.05 -17.29
C ALA A 121 28.19 -10.63 -16.68
N GLY A 122 27.43 -10.32 -15.62
CA GLY A 122 27.40 -9.04 -14.94
C GLY A 122 26.45 -8.02 -15.55
N ASN A 123 25.58 -8.40 -16.49
CA ASN A 123 24.51 -7.50 -16.95
C ASN A 123 23.35 -7.56 -15.98
N TYR A 124 22.74 -6.43 -15.68
CA TYR A 124 21.64 -6.36 -14.71
C TYR A 124 20.44 -5.56 -15.20
N SER A 125 19.28 -5.89 -14.64
CA SER A 125 18.04 -5.15 -14.79
C SER A 125 17.48 -4.74 -13.42
N ILE A 126 16.94 -3.52 -13.34
CA ILE A 126 16.12 -3.07 -12.22
C ILE A 126 14.76 -2.72 -12.79
N ILE A 127 13.74 -3.46 -12.34
CA ILE A 127 12.38 -3.35 -12.87
C ILE A 127 11.41 -3.31 -11.70
N HIS A 128 10.29 -2.64 -11.86
CA HIS A 128 9.24 -2.61 -10.85
C HIS A 128 7.87 -2.96 -11.45
N SER A 129 6.98 -3.45 -10.60
CA SER A 129 5.57 -3.63 -10.92
C SER A 129 4.86 -2.27 -11.08
N ASN A 130 3.64 -2.30 -11.62
CA ASN A 130 2.69 -1.22 -11.41
C ASN A 130 2.26 -1.15 -9.93
N ASP A 131 1.52 -0.12 -9.57
CA ASP A 131 1.08 0.09 -8.20
C ASP A 131 -0.03 -0.89 -7.82
N PHE A 132 0.11 -1.48 -6.64
CA PHE A 132 -0.96 -2.15 -5.92
C PHE A 132 -1.53 -1.14 -4.92
N GLN A 133 -2.84 -0.99 -4.87
CA GLN A 133 -3.48 -0.03 -4.00
C GLN A 133 -4.24 -0.75 -2.88
N THR A 134 -3.96 -0.39 -1.63
CA THR A 134 -4.79 -0.82 -0.51
C THR A 134 -6.08 -0.02 -0.52
N GLU A 135 -7.21 -0.70 -0.67
CA GLU A 135 -8.53 -0.07 -0.65
C GLU A 135 -8.84 0.41 0.77
N LYS A 136 -9.06 1.71 0.89
CA LYS A 136 -9.33 2.38 2.17
C LYS A 136 -10.75 2.89 2.30
N ASN A 137 -11.45 2.98 1.18
CA ASN A 137 -12.77 3.61 1.16
C ASN A 137 -13.89 2.66 1.60
N ASN A 138 -13.71 1.34 1.48
CA ASN A 138 -14.71 0.38 1.90
C ASN A 138 -14.62 0.14 3.41
N LEU A 139 -15.64 0.55 4.15
CA LEU A 139 -15.71 0.39 5.61
C LEU A 139 -15.86 -1.05 6.07
N ASP A 140 -16.20 -2.00 5.20
CA ASP A 140 -16.23 -3.42 5.57
C ASP A 140 -14.85 -3.94 6.00
N TRP A 141 -13.78 -3.24 5.63
CA TRP A 141 -12.41 -3.57 5.99
C TRP A 141 -11.89 -2.79 7.20
N TRP A 142 -12.73 -1.93 7.79
CA TRP A 142 -12.40 -1.23 9.02
C TRP A 142 -12.88 -2.04 10.23
N SER A 143 -12.25 -1.84 11.36
CA SER A 143 -12.67 -2.42 12.62
C SER A 143 -13.84 -1.64 13.23
N PHE A 144 -14.75 -2.35 13.87
CA PHE A 144 -15.93 -1.79 14.53
C PHE A 144 -15.92 -2.16 16.01
N LYS A 145 -16.31 -1.22 16.85
CA LYS A 145 -16.54 -1.52 18.26
C LYS A 145 -17.70 -2.51 18.42
N ASN A 146 -18.84 -2.25 17.75
CA ASN A 146 -20.00 -3.12 17.71
C ASN A 146 -20.47 -3.30 16.25
N PRO A 147 -20.01 -4.35 15.54
CA PRO A 147 -20.22 -4.47 14.09
C PRO A 147 -21.69 -4.61 13.66
N ASN A 148 -22.58 -5.00 14.57
CA ASN A 148 -24.01 -5.24 14.27
C ASN A 148 -24.87 -3.98 14.41
N THR A 149 -24.32 -2.86 14.85
CA THR A 149 -25.06 -1.61 15.08
C THR A 149 -25.34 -0.85 13.79
N PHE A 150 -24.52 -1.09 12.75
CA PHE A 150 -24.60 -0.37 11.49
C PHE A 150 -25.07 -1.26 10.35
N ASN A 151 -26.03 -0.77 9.57
CA ASN A 151 -26.20 -1.23 8.20
C ASN A 151 -25.30 -0.40 7.30
N ARG A 152 -24.53 -1.06 6.44
CA ARG A 152 -23.57 -0.39 5.56
C ARG A 152 -23.53 -1.00 4.17
N SER A 153 -23.27 -0.18 3.18
CA SER A 153 -23.01 -0.59 1.81
C SER A 153 -21.98 0.32 1.17
N TYR A 154 -21.04 -0.23 0.46
CA TYR A 154 -20.01 0.52 -0.27
C TYR A 154 -20.37 0.65 -1.75
N ASN A 155 -20.22 1.86 -2.29
CA ASN A 155 -20.36 2.13 -3.72
C ASN A 155 -18.99 2.46 -4.31
N PRO A 156 -18.39 1.56 -5.10
CA PRO A 156 -17.06 1.79 -5.69
C PRO A 156 -17.05 2.92 -6.74
N SER A 157 -18.21 3.26 -7.33
CA SER A 157 -18.29 4.30 -8.36
C SER A 157 -18.06 5.70 -7.82
N ASP A 158 -18.48 5.98 -6.58
CA ASP A 158 -18.27 7.27 -5.92
C ASP A 158 -17.29 7.22 -4.75
N GLY A 159 -16.81 6.02 -4.37
CA GLY A 159 -15.88 5.82 -3.26
C GLY A 159 -16.48 6.11 -1.88
N MET A 160 -17.81 6.01 -1.76
CA MET A 160 -18.57 6.33 -0.56
C MET A 160 -19.26 5.11 0.02
N ASN A 161 -19.34 5.06 1.35
CA ASN A 161 -20.15 4.09 2.07
C ASN A 161 -21.44 4.77 2.50
N THR A 162 -22.57 4.12 2.30
CA THR A 162 -23.82 4.49 2.95
C THR A 162 -23.89 3.75 4.27
N ILE A 163 -24.07 4.48 5.36
CA ILE A 163 -24.15 3.98 6.73
C ILE A 163 -25.52 4.37 7.27
N SER A 164 -26.23 3.40 7.82
CA SER A 164 -27.49 3.64 8.50
C SER A 164 -27.48 2.98 9.88
N PHE A 165 -27.95 3.67 10.88
CA PHE A 165 -28.07 3.17 12.24
C PHE A 165 -29.26 3.80 12.97
N CYS A 166 -29.75 3.08 13.98
CA CYS A 166 -30.86 3.51 14.82
C CYS A 166 -30.60 3.11 16.27
N GLY A 167 -30.96 3.96 17.20
CA GLY A 167 -30.98 3.62 18.61
C GLY A 167 -29.61 3.39 19.23
N ILE A 168 -28.58 4.17 18.84
CA ILE A 168 -27.29 4.12 19.51
C ILE A 168 -27.42 4.81 20.86
N ASN A 169 -27.48 4.02 21.93
CA ASN A 169 -27.36 4.53 23.28
C ASN A 169 -25.88 4.76 23.60
N GLY A 170 -25.43 6.01 23.40
CA GLY A 170 -24.03 6.39 23.58
C GLY A 170 -23.31 6.70 22.27
N TYR A 171 -22.23 5.98 21.99
CA TYR A 171 -21.43 6.19 20.79
C TYR A 171 -20.94 4.87 20.21
N GLU A 172 -20.84 4.83 18.88
CA GLU A 172 -20.23 3.75 18.13
C GLU A 172 -19.00 4.22 17.39
N ILE A 173 -18.01 3.36 17.27
CA ILE A 173 -16.72 3.71 16.70
C ILE A 173 -16.33 2.72 15.62
N ILE A 174 -15.93 3.26 14.48
CA ILE A 174 -15.20 2.54 13.45
C ILE A 174 -13.77 3.07 13.39
N TYR A 175 -12.80 2.22 13.19
CA TYR A 175 -11.39 2.63 13.20
C TYR A 175 -10.52 1.76 12.30
N ILE A 176 -9.35 2.32 11.92
CA ILE A 176 -8.36 1.67 11.09
C ILE A 176 -6.95 2.02 11.60
N PRO A 177 -6.03 1.04 11.70
CA PRO A 177 -4.64 1.33 11.98
C PRO A 177 -3.93 1.95 10.78
N LEU A 178 -3.03 2.88 11.05
CA LEU A 178 -2.11 3.47 10.07
C LEU A 178 -0.67 3.21 10.50
N LYS A 179 0.18 2.81 9.59
CA LYS A 179 1.63 2.94 9.78
C LYS A 179 2.02 4.40 9.69
N THR A 180 2.70 4.89 10.70
CA THR A 180 3.14 6.28 10.81
C THR A 180 4.59 6.35 11.24
N ILE A 181 5.25 7.46 10.95
CA ILE A 181 6.63 7.75 11.39
C ILE A 181 6.53 8.71 12.57
N PRO A 182 7.04 8.36 13.76
CA PRO A 182 7.04 9.25 14.91
C PRO A 182 7.70 10.61 14.57
N GLY A 183 7.04 11.70 14.95
CA GLY A 183 7.46 13.06 14.64
C GLY A 183 7.01 13.59 13.28
N GLN A 184 6.57 12.74 12.36
CA GLN A 184 6.06 13.15 11.06
C GLN A 184 4.66 13.76 11.19
N ARG A 185 4.42 14.87 10.47
CA ARG A 185 3.10 15.50 10.35
C ARG A 185 2.31 14.86 9.21
N TYR A 186 1.02 14.67 9.45
CA TYR A 186 0.06 14.10 8.52
C TYR A 186 -1.20 14.96 8.45
N TYR A 187 -1.88 14.89 7.31
CA TYR A 187 -3.23 15.41 7.13
C TYR A 187 -4.14 14.29 6.64
N PHE A 188 -5.17 13.99 7.40
CA PHE A 188 -6.21 13.04 7.00
C PHE A 188 -7.51 13.79 6.74
N ARG A 189 -8.20 13.47 5.65
CA ARG A 189 -9.52 13.99 5.32
C ARG A 189 -10.45 12.92 4.78
N CYS A 190 -11.76 13.15 4.89
CA CYS A 190 -12.82 12.35 4.31
C CYS A 190 -13.88 13.22 3.65
N ALA A 191 -14.61 12.65 2.70
CA ALA A 191 -15.88 13.18 2.24
C ALA A 191 -17.01 12.62 3.10
N TYR A 192 -18.05 13.41 3.32
CA TYR A 192 -19.25 13.01 4.03
C TYR A 192 -20.49 13.70 3.46
N GLN A 193 -21.64 13.06 3.65
CA GLN A 193 -22.95 13.63 3.33
C GLN A 193 -23.98 13.09 4.33
N ASN A 194 -24.70 13.95 5.03
CA ASN A 194 -25.84 13.55 5.84
C ASN A 194 -27.07 13.43 4.95
N LEU A 195 -27.67 12.24 4.92
CA LEU A 195 -28.89 11.96 4.15
C LEU A 195 -30.16 12.01 5.02
N SER A 196 -30.02 12.18 6.34
CA SER A 196 -31.12 12.23 7.28
C SER A 196 -31.89 13.54 7.16
N THR A 197 -33.20 13.47 7.29
CA THR A 197 -34.09 14.63 7.27
C THR A 197 -34.13 15.39 8.60
N TYR A 198 -33.48 14.85 9.64
CA TYR A 198 -33.51 15.43 10.99
C TYR A 198 -32.30 16.31 11.26
N THR A 199 -32.54 17.45 11.92
CA THR A 199 -31.47 18.25 12.55
C THR A 199 -31.09 17.58 13.85
N THR A 200 -29.87 17.16 13.94
CA THR A 200 -29.33 16.51 15.14
C THR A 200 -28.82 17.56 16.13
N GLY A 201 -28.93 17.28 17.43
CA GLY A 201 -28.45 18.20 18.48
C GLY A 201 -26.93 18.40 18.49
N LEU A 202 -26.43 19.20 19.42
CA LEU A 202 -25.00 19.61 19.52
C LEU A 202 -24.00 18.43 19.56
N TYR A 203 -24.42 17.27 20.05
CA TYR A 203 -23.57 16.07 20.20
C TYR A 203 -23.92 14.96 19.20
N SER A 204 -24.70 15.26 18.18
CA SER A 204 -25.04 14.31 17.13
C SER A 204 -24.19 14.51 15.89
N GLY A 205 -23.89 13.43 15.20
CA GLY A 205 -23.11 13.44 13.97
C GLY A 205 -21.90 12.51 14.04
N ILE A 206 -20.88 12.87 13.31
CA ILE A 206 -19.61 12.16 13.25
C ILE A 206 -18.52 13.02 13.88
N MET A 207 -17.70 12.43 14.72
CA MET A 207 -16.47 13.04 15.20
C MET A 207 -15.28 12.21 14.74
N MET A 208 -14.30 12.84 14.12
CA MET A 208 -13.05 12.19 13.70
C MET A 208 -12.02 12.33 14.82
N GLN A 209 -11.41 11.22 15.17
CA GLN A 209 -10.38 11.14 16.20
C GLN A 209 -9.13 10.47 15.65
N ILE A 210 -7.98 10.97 16.05
CA ILE A 210 -6.68 10.33 15.84
C ILE A 210 -6.19 9.83 17.19
N LEU A 211 -5.94 8.52 17.28
CA LEU A 211 -5.66 7.84 18.55
C LEU A 211 -4.30 7.14 18.51
N LYS A 212 -3.64 7.10 19.68
CA LYS A 212 -2.42 6.31 19.87
C LYS A 212 -2.73 4.81 19.96
N ASN A 213 -3.83 4.47 20.63
CA ASN A 213 -4.20 3.10 20.96
C ASN A 213 -5.73 2.97 20.98
N VAL A 214 -6.22 1.76 20.77
CA VAL A 214 -7.65 1.42 20.83
C VAL A 214 -7.94 0.28 21.82
N SER A 215 -6.91 -0.42 22.33
CA SER A 215 -7.06 -1.54 23.27
C SER A 215 -7.60 -1.10 24.64
N ASP A 216 -7.20 0.08 25.09
CA ASP A 216 -7.57 0.62 26.41
C ASP A 216 -8.83 1.50 26.36
N GLY A 217 -9.51 1.46 25.22
CA GLY A 217 -10.71 2.25 24.96
C GLY A 217 -10.43 3.57 24.23
N PHE A 218 -11.53 4.25 23.90
CA PHE A 218 -11.51 5.50 23.12
C PHE A 218 -11.57 6.72 24.06
N ASN A 219 -10.61 6.79 24.96
CA ASN A 219 -10.54 7.82 26.00
C ASN A 219 -9.59 8.96 25.64
N ASP A 220 -9.61 10.04 26.40
CA ASP A 220 -8.81 11.25 26.16
C ASP A 220 -7.31 10.99 26.26
N GLU A 221 -6.85 10.00 27.05
CA GLU A 221 -5.45 9.68 27.22
C GLU A 221 -4.83 9.07 25.94
N ASN A 222 -5.66 8.39 25.16
CA ASN A 222 -5.27 7.78 23.88
C ASN A 222 -5.40 8.75 22.70
N LYS A 223 -6.05 9.89 22.88
CA LYS A 223 -6.30 10.84 21.82
C LYS A 223 -5.06 11.68 21.51
N ILE A 224 -4.73 11.79 20.21
CA ILE A 224 -3.73 12.75 19.70
C ILE A 224 -4.43 14.04 19.33
N VAL A 225 -5.53 13.95 18.58
CA VAL A 225 -6.35 15.08 18.15
C VAL A 225 -7.75 14.60 17.81
N GLU A 226 -8.72 15.50 17.89
CA GLU A 226 -10.08 15.26 17.41
C GLU A 226 -10.64 16.51 16.74
N ASN A 227 -11.61 16.32 15.86
CA ASN A 227 -12.42 17.38 15.30
C ASN A 227 -13.71 17.55 16.10
N SER A 228 -14.33 18.73 15.98
CA SER A 228 -15.72 18.91 16.40
C SER A 228 -16.65 17.98 15.60
N TYR A 229 -17.79 17.61 16.17
CA TYR A 229 -18.82 16.87 15.45
C TYR A 229 -19.21 17.57 14.14
N PHE A 230 -19.29 16.80 13.06
CA PHE A 230 -19.67 17.22 11.72
C PHE A 230 -20.81 16.33 11.18
N ALA A 231 -21.28 16.58 9.96
CA ALA A 231 -22.44 15.90 9.37
C ALA A 231 -23.76 16.06 10.17
N LYS A 232 -23.91 17.19 10.87
CA LYS A 232 -25.05 17.44 11.78
C LYS A 232 -26.37 17.69 11.07
N THR A 233 -26.33 18.21 9.84
CA THR A 233 -27.52 18.57 9.06
C THR A 233 -27.48 17.88 7.70
N ALA A 234 -28.66 17.55 7.18
CA ALA A 234 -28.79 17.06 5.81
C ALA A 234 -28.24 18.08 4.81
N GLY A 235 -27.59 17.60 3.75
CA GLY A 235 -27.00 18.50 2.77
C GLY A 235 -26.25 17.77 1.64
N SER A 236 -25.53 18.55 0.86
CA SER A 236 -24.64 18.04 -0.19
C SER A 236 -23.37 17.41 0.40
N GLU A 237 -22.63 16.69 -0.45
CA GLU A 237 -21.30 16.18 -0.10
C GLU A 237 -20.37 17.31 0.35
N GLN A 238 -19.69 17.11 1.44
CA GLN A 238 -18.71 18.02 2.04
C GLN A 238 -17.46 17.25 2.44
N TYR A 239 -16.40 18.00 2.80
CA TYR A 239 -15.14 17.44 3.26
C TYR A 239 -14.81 17.91 4.68
N ASN A 240 -14.25 17.00 5.47
CA ASN A 240 -13.66 17.33 6.75
C ASN A 240 -12.29 16.66 6.90
N GLY A 241 -11.39 17.26 7.67
CA GLY A 241 -10.06 16.75 7.85
C GLY A 241 -9.39 17.21 9.13
N VAL A 242 -8.31 16.55 9.49
CA VAL A 242 -7.53 16.82 10.69
C VAL A 242 -6.04 16.68 10.41
N GLU A 243 -5.26 17.62 10.93
CA GLU A 243 -3.79 17.52 10.97
C GLU A 243 -3.36 16.91 12.29
N PHE A 244 -2.33 16.05 12.24
CA PHE A 244 -1.73 15.49 13.44
C PHE A 244 -0.24 15.21 13.25
N THR A 245 0.49 15.15 14.37
CA THR A 245 1.85 14.64 14.40
C THR A 245 1.83 13.26 15.03
N ALA A 246 2.32 12.26 14.32
CA ALA A 246 2.39 10.91 14.85
C ALA A 246 3.35 10.84 16.03
N THR A 247 2.94 10.17 17.10
CA THR A 247 3.76 9.96 18.30
C THR A 247 4.40 8.58 18.36
N GLN A 248 3.96 7.67 17.48
CA GLN A 248 4.39 6.28 17.43
C GLN A 248 4.28 5.69 16.01
N SER A 249 4.77 4.46 15.82
CA SER A 249 4.81 3.80 14.51
C SER A 249 3.46 3.30 14.00
N VAL A 250 2.46 3.20 14.88
CA VAL A 250 1.07 2.87 14.52
C VAL A 250 0.15 3.89 15.15
N THR A 251 -0.65 4.54 14.34
CA THR A 251 -1.66 5.53 14.75
C THR A 251 -3.02 5.05 14.23
N TYR A 252 -4.09 5.34 14.93
CA TYR A 252 -5.44 4.92 14.52
C TYR A 252 -6.26 6.14 14.10
N ILE A 253 -6.95 6.01 12.97
CA ILE A 253 -8.04 6.92 12.60
C ILE A 253 -9.33 6.27 13.06
N ALA A 254 -10.13 7.02 13.79
CA ALA A 254 -11.41 6.59 14.31
C ALA A 254 -12.51 7.60 13.96
N PHE A 255 -13.68 7.10 13.60
CA PHE A 255 -14.90 7.86 13.48
C PHE A 255 -15.85 7.44 14.60
N ASN A 256 -16.20 8.41 15.41
CA ASN A 256 -17.15 8.26 16.50
C ASN A 256 -18.51 8.79 16.03
N PHE A 257 -19.50 7.91 16.02
CA PHE A 257 -20.87 8.22 15.65
C PHE A 257 -21.70 8.37 16.93
N SER A 258 -22.40 9.46 17.06
CA SER A 258 -23.24 9.72 18.22
C SER A 258 -24.59 10.27 17.82
N THR A 259 -25.61 9.89 18.57
CA THR A 259 -26.95 10.46 18.49
C THR A 259 -27.40 10.90 19.88
N VAL A 260 -28.11 12.03 19.98
CA VAL A 260 -28.66 12.51 21.25
C VAL A 260 -29.96 11.79 21.60
N ASP A 261 -30.71 11.36 20.58
CA ASP A 261 -32.00 10.72 20.75
C ASP A 261 -31.97 9.28 20.24
N ASP A 262 -32.23 8.34 21.11
CA ASP A 262 -32.18 6.88 20.87
C ASP A 262 -33.11 6.37 19.75
N TRP A 263 -33.99 7.20 19.24
CA TRP A 263 -35.08 6.79 18.33
C TRP A 263 -34.91 7.29 16.89
N GLN A 264 -33.86 8.04 16.59
CA GLN A 264 -33.65 8.59 15.25
C GLN A 264 -32.90 7.63 14.34
N ASN A 265 -33.47 7.38 13.16
CA ASN A 265 -32.76 6.71 12.08
C ASN A 265 -31.82 7.73 11.42
N ILE A 266 -30.53 7.47 11.49
CA ILE A 266 -29.51 8.27 10.81
C ILE A 266 -29.04 7.51 9.60
N SER A 267 -29.00 8.21 8.47
CA SER A 267 -28.39 7.74 7.25
C SER A 267 -27.40 8.77 6.75
N LEU A 268 -26.18 8.36 6.44
CA LEU A 268 -25.14 9.23 5.96
C LEU A 268 -24.22 8.50 4.98
N LYS A 269 -23.49 9.28 4.17
CA LYS A 269 -22.38 8.77 3.37
C LYS A 269 -21.06 9.21 4.00
N LEU A 270 -20.07 8.31 3.97
CA LEU A 270 -18.70 8.54 4.43
C LEU A 270 -17.71 7.80 3.52
N GLY A 271 -16.66 8.47 3.09
CA GLY A 271 -15.66 7.85 2.21
C GLY A 271 -14.65 8.85 1.65
N LYS A 272 -14.08 8.52 0.49
CA LYS A 272 -13.04 9.31 -0.19
C LYS A 272 -11.92 9.70 0.77
N PHE A 273 -11.45 8.72 1.55
CA PHE A 273 -10.42 8.94 2.57
C PHE A 273 -9.08 9.25 1.91
N ILE A 274 -8.43 10.32 2.37
CA ILE A 274 -7.12 10.75 1.89
C ILE A 274 -6.21 10.99 3.08
N LEU A 275 -5.02 10.39 3.04
CA LEU A 275 -3.93 10.63 3.98
C LEU A 275 -2.73 11.17 3.18
N THR A 276 -2.17 12.28 3.63
CA THR A 276 -0.97 12.89 3.05
C THR A 276 0.04 13.24 4.13
N THR A 277 1.32 13.22 3.81
CA THR A 277 2.37 13.82 4.66
C THR A 277 2.37 15.35 4.50
N ARG A 278 2.83 16.06 5.55
CA ARG A 278 2.94 17.52 5.58
C ARG A 278 4.36 17.95 5.97
#